data_bda0fb9643b53fd7668bede921907fe6
#
_entry.id   bda0fb9643b53fd7668bede921907fe6
#
_cell.length_a   1.000
_cell.length_b   1.000
_cell.length_c   1.000
_cell.angle_alpha   90.00
_cell.angle_beta   90.00
_cell.angle_gamma   90.00
#
_symmetry.space_group_name_H-M   'P 1'
#
loop_
_entity.id
_entity.type
_entity.pdbx_description
1 polymer ?
#
loop_
_entity_poly.entity_id
_entity_poly.type
_entity_poly.pdbx_seq_one_letter_code
_entity_poly.pdbx_strand_id
1 'polypeptide(L)'
;VRKFWEWFAGSKVVDEQGRPLRVFHGTASDITAFDIGRSGESTGNTGFYGAGAYFSEDADYASGFSFWARRSDDQAPNVVPVYLSLKNPAYINITPRSQAASEKSRATAEKIISTMIARGTDKAVVDKLQGFVSENKFEPFMGTLYNALGGGTGTTALLKEAGFDGVTIYGGISGKEKLAEAVAF
;
A
#
# COMPACT_ATOMS: atom_id res chain seq x y z
N VAL A 1 -0.05 25.91 9.70
CA VAL A 1 -1.39 25.42 9.34
C VAL A 1 -1.63 25.52 7.84
N ARG A 2 -1.44 26.72 7.18
CA ARG A 2 -1.70 26.89 5.73
C ARG A 2 -0.87 25.94 4.86
N LYS A 3 0.43 25.83 5.10
CA LYS A 3 1.34 24.93 4.36
C LYS A 3 0.94 23.44 4.45
N PHE A 4 0.39 23.01 5.59
CA PHE A 4 -0.13 21.65 5.72
C PHE A 4 -1.29 21.39 4.75
N TRP A 5 -2.26 22.30 4.71
CA TRP A 5 -3.43 22.13 3.83
C TRP A 5 -3.07 22.21 2.35
N GLU A 6 -2.12 23.08 1.97
CA GLU A 6 -1.59 23.15 0.61
C GLU A 6 -0.92 21.82 0.21
N TRP A 7 -0.13 21.21 1.10
CA TRP A 7 0.53 19.92 0.89
C TRP A 7 -0.46 18.77 0.86
N PHE A 8 -1.42 18.75 1.80
CA PHE A 8 -2.39 17.66 1.95
C PHE A 8 -3.51 17.68 0.90
N ALA A 9 -3.79 18.83 0.31
CA ALA A 9 -4.90 19.01 -0.63
C ALA A 9 -4.92 17.94 -1.73
N GLY A 10 -6.08 17.30 -1.93
CA GLY A 10 -6.27 16.20 -2.90
C GLY A 10 -5.79 14.82 -2.44
N SER A 11 -5.21 14.70 -1.22
CA SER A 11 -4.88 13.38 -0.65
C SER A 11 -6.12 12.48 -0.59
N LYS A 12 -5.91 11.20 -0.86
CA LYS A 12 -6.92 10.14 -0.76
C LYS A 12 -6.88 9.40 0.59
N VAL A 13 -5.92 9.73 1.46
CA VAL A 13 -5.82 9.18 2.81
C VAL A 13 -6.62 10.04 3.78
N VAL A 14 -7.92 9.88 3.72
CA VAL A 14 -8.92 10.65 4.48
C VAL A 14 -9.90 9.73 5.21
N ASP A 15 -10.51 10.24 6.27
CA ASP A 15 -11.59 9.55 6.96
C ASP A 15 -12.93 9.64 6.19
N GLU A 16 -13.99 9.03 6.72
CA GLU A 16 -15.33 9.01 6.13
C GLU A 16 -15.93 10.42 5.94
N GLN A 17 -15.44 11.42 6.68
CA GLN A 17 -15.85 12.82 6.58
C GLN A 17 -14.94 13.65 5.67
N GLY A 18 -13.95 13.02 4.99
CA GLY A 18 -13.01 13.69 4.11
C GLY A 18 -11.90 14.48 4.83
N ARG A 19 -11.73 14.28 6.14
CA ARG A 19 -10.67 14.91 6.94
C ARG A 19 -9.38 14.10 6.85
N PRO A 20 -8.20 14.72 7.06
CA PRO A 20 -6.93 14.00 7.09
C PRO A 20 -6.98 12.80 8.05
N LEU A 21 -6.77 11.58 7.54
CA LEU A 21 -6.69 10.39 8.36
C LEU A 21 -5.27 10.28 8.95
N ARG A 22 -5.19 10.20 10.27
CA ARG A 22 -3.95 9.90 10.97
C ARG A 22 -3.65 8.41 10.82
N VAL A 23 -2.45 8.10 10.34
CA VAL A 23 -1.95 6.74 10.21
C VAL A 23 -0.65 6.57 10.99
N PHE A 24 -0.23 5.33 11.23
CA PHE A 24 0.86 4.99 12.10
C PHE A 24 1.89 4.13 11.38
N HIS A 25 3.17 4.41 11.60
CA HIS A 25 4.30 3.59 11.15
C HIS A 25 5.00 2.97 12.36
N GLY A 26 5.14 1.65 12.36
CA GLY A 26 5.90 0.92 13.37
C GLY A 26 7.38 0.80 12.95
N THR A 27 8.28 1.20 13.82
CA THR A 27 9.73 1.14 13.59
C THR A 27 10.48 0.78 14.87
N ALA A 28 11.66 0.17 14.73
CA ALA A 28 12.58 -0.07 15.84
C ALA A 28 13.71 0.98 15.92
N SER A 29 13.60 2.05 15.14
CA SER A 29 14.63 3.10 15.05
C SER A 29 14.02 4.46 15.29
N ASP A 30 14.80 5.39 15.86
CA ASP A 30 14.46 6.80 15.88
C ASP A 30 14.60 7.37 14.48
N ILE A 31 13.47 7.72 13.88
CA ILE A 31 13.42 8.30 12.54
C ILE A 31 12.94 9.75 12.61
N THR A 32 13.63 10.63 11.91
CA THR A 32 13.26 12.04 11.73
C THR A 32 12.70 12.31 10.33
N ALA A 33 12.93 11.39 9.39
CA ALA A 33 12.42 11.40 8.04
C ALA A 33 12.25 9.97 7.50
N PHE A 34 11.31 9.79 6.56
CA PHE A 34 11.15 8.54 5.84
C PHE A 34 12.06 8.55 4.61
N ASP A 35 12.99 7.60 4.56
CA ASP A 35 13.82 7.33 3.38
C ASP A 35 13.33 6.06 2.69
N ILE A 36 12.62 6.25 1.58
CA ILE A 36 12.02 5.15 0.82
C ILE A 36 13.12 4.25 0.20
N GLY A 37 14.30 4.79 -0.08
CA GLY A 37 15.45 4.02 -0.55
C GLY A 37 15.91 2.92 0.41
N ARG A 38 15.60 3.07 1.69
CA ARG A 38 15.89 2.10 2.75
C ARG A 38 14.78 1.08 3.01
N SER A 39 13.77 1.04 2.14
CA SER A 39 12.66 0.07 2.28
C SER A 39 13.20 -1.37 2.30
N GLY A 40 12.82 -2.11 3.33
CA GLY A 40 13.24 -3.51 3.52
C GLY A 40 14.58 -3.71 4.22
N GLU A 41 15.39 -2.70 4.47
CA GLU A 41 16.69 -2.85 5.17
C GLU A 41 16.52 -3.46 6.57
N SER A 42 15.51 -3.04 7.31
CA SER A 42 15.27 -3.53 8.68
C SER A 42 14.61 -4.90 8.71
N THR A 43 13.74 -5.22 7.77
CA THR A 43 12.93 -6.44 7.79
C THR A 43 13.46 -7.53 6.85
N GLY A 44 14.35 -7.19 5.91
CA GLY A 44 14.77 -8.07 4.80
C GLY A 44 13.66 -8.29 3.75
N ASN A 45 12.53 -7.58 3.87
CA ASN A 45 11.38 -7.69 2.97
C ASN A 45 11.03 -6.30 2.41
N THR A 46 11.03 -6.17 1.09
CA THR A 46 10.68 -4.93 0.40
C THR A 46 9.19 -4.59 0.42
N GLY A 47 8.36 -5.48 0.99
CA GLY A 47 6.93 -5.29 1.15
C GLY A 47 6.08 -5.92 0.03
N PHE A 48 4.98 -6.56 0.45
CA PHE A 48 4.08 -7.33 -0.43
C PHE A 48 3.32 -6.44 -1.43
N TYR A 49 2.91 -5.26 -1.00
CA TYR A 49 2.19 -4.30 -1.85
C TYR A 49 3.09 -3.29 -2.57
N GLY A 50 4.39 -3.50 -2.53
CA GLY A 50 5.41 -2.64 -3.15
C GLY A 50 6.46 -2.18 -2.13
N ALA A 51 7.66 -1.87 -2.63
CA ALA A 51 8.71 -1.26 -1.81
C ALA A 51 8.32 0.19 -1.46
N GLY A 52 8.31 0.50 -0.16
CA GLY A 52 7.89 1.80 0.34
C GLY A 52 7.82 1.84 1.86
N ALA A 53 7.38 2.96 2.41
CA ALA A 53 7.06 3.07 3.82
C ALA A 53 5.60 2.64 4.06
N TYR A 54 5.40 1.73 5.01
CA TYR A 54 4.11 1.13 5.35
C TYR A 54 3.47 1.82 6.55
N PHE A 55 2.19 2.07 6.45
CA PHE A 55 1.39 2.73 7.48
C PHE A 55 0.05 2.01 7.66
N SER A 56 -0.53 2.09 8.84
CA SER A 56 -1.88 1.59 9.14
C SER A 56 -2.69 2.63 9.92
N GLU A 57 -4.01 2.62 9.81
CA GLU A 57 -4.86 3.41 10.71
C GLU A 57 -4.94 2.79 12.12
N ASP A 58 -4.49 1.55 12.27
CA ASP A 58 -4.45 0.83 13.54
C ASP A 58 -3.05 0.93 14.16
N ALA A 59 -2.95 1.61 15.30
CA ALA A 59 -1.68 1.79 16.01
C ALA A 59 -1.14 0.49 16.59
N ASP A 60 -2.01 -0.43 17.04
CA ASP A 60 -1.61 -1.72 17.61
C ASP A 60 -1.04 -2.62 16.50
N TYR A 61 -1.67 -2.62 15.33
CA TYR A 61 -1.14 -3.31 14.15
C TYR A 61 0.24 -2.75 13.74
N ALA A 62 0.38 -1.42 13.67
CA ALA A 62 1.67 -0.77 13.40
C ALA A 62 2.73 -1.11 14.46
N SER A 63 2.34 -1.18 15.75
CA SER A 63 3.22 -1.58 16.85
C SER A 63 3.80 -2.97 16.65
N GLY A 64 3.03 -3.92 16.13
CA GLY A 64 3.51 -5.28 15.82
C GLY A 64 4.75 -5.26 14.90
N PHE A 65 4.75 -4.40 13.89
CA PHE A 65 5.90 -4.25 12.98
C PHE A 65 7.13 -3.64 13.68
N SER A 66 6.96 -2.78 14.67
CA SER A 66 8.07 -2.20 15.42
C SER A 66 8.85 -3.27 16.19
N PHE A 67 8.17 -4.28 16.72
CA PHE A 67 8.81 -5.43 17.39
C PHE A 67 9.51 -6.36 16.39
N TRP A 68 8.93 -6.61 15.22
CA TRP A 68 9.55 -7.45 14.18
C TRP A 68 10.77 -6.80 13.54
N ALA A 69 10.78 -5.48 13.43
CA ALA A 69 11.91 -4.72 12.89
C ALA A 69 13.10 -4.66 13.85
N ARG A 70 12.91 -4.98 15.12
CA ARG A 70 13.95 -4.96 16.16
C ARG A 70 14.99 -6.05 15.89
N ARG A 71 16.26 -5.65 15.80
CA ARG A 71 17.40 -6.57 15.56
C ARG A 71 18.33 -6.74 16.75
N SER A 72 18.23 -5.87 17.74
CA SER A 72 19.06 -5.87 18.95
C SER A 72 18.27 -5.37 20.14
N ASP A 73 18.72 -5.70 21.36
CA ASP A 73 18.01 -5.34 22.60
C ASP A 73 18.11 -3.86 22.96
N ASP A 74 19.03 -3.13 22.37
CA ASP A 74 19.21 -1.68 22.52
C ASP A 74 18.27 -0.86 21.62
N GLN A 75 17.58 -1.50 20.66
CA GLN A 75 16.56 -0.86 19.84
C GLN A 75 15.22 -0.83 20.56
N ALA A 76 14.62 0.37 20.68
CA ALA A 76 13.30 0.55 21.26
C ALA A 76 12.21 0.58 20.17
N PRO A 77 11.18 -0.32 20.25
CA PRO A 77 10.02 -0.23 19.39
C PRO A 77 9.34 1.13 19.53
N ASN A 78 9.01 1.74 18.39
CA ASN A 78 8.38 3.05 18.33
C ASN A 78 7.24 3.05 17.30
N VAL A 79 6.21 3.88 17.53
CA VAL A 79 5.07 4.07 16.63
C VAL A 79 4.94 5.55 16.30
N VAL A 80 5.15 5.89 15.05
CA VAL A 80 5.18 7.28 14.57
C VAL A 80 3.83 7.63 13.92
N PRO A 81 3.03 8.54 14.52
CA PRO A 81 1.80 9.03 13.90
C PRO A 81 2.12 10.07 12.82
N VAL A 82 1.50 9.91 11.64
CA VAL A 82 1.69 10.82 10.50
C VAL A 82 0.40 11.05 9.72
N TYR A 83 0.42 12.02 8.81
CA TYR A 83 -0.54 12.16 7.71
C TYR A 83 0.17 11.86 6.38
N LEU A 84 -0.54 11.29 5.42
CA LEU A 84 0.01 10.97 4.10
C LEU A 84 -0.65 11.82 3.02
N SER A 85 0.16 12.31 2.09
CA SER A 85 -0.30 13.07 0.93
C SER A 85 -0.20 12.20 -0.33
N LEU A 86 -1.04 11.17 -0.43
CA LEU A 86 -1.19 10.34 -1.61
C LEU A 86 -2.35 10.88 -2.47
N LYS A 87 -2.03 11.37 -3.67
CA LYS A 87 -3.00 12.01 -4.56
C LYS A 87 -3.66 11.00 -5.51
N ASN A 88 -2.92 9.99 -5.91
CA ASN A 88 -3.35 8.95 -6.85
C ASN A 88 -2.86 7.55 -6.42
N PRO A 89 -3.20 7.07 -5.21
CA PRO A 89 -2.81 5.74 -4.79
C PRO A 89 -3.56 4.66 -5.58
N ALA A 90 -2.90 3.52 -5.81
CA ALA A 90 -3.55 2.30 -6.25
C ALA A 90 -4.50 1.83 -5.14
N TYR A 91 -5.80 1.89 -5.41
CA TYR A 91 -6.83 1.46 -4.45
C TYR A 91 -7.05 -0.04 -4.58
N ILE A 92 -6.81 -0.80 -3.52
CA ILE A 92 -7.05 -2.24 -3.45
C ILE A 92 -7.91 -2.55 -2.23
N ASN A 93 -9.05 -3.17 -2.43
CA ASN A 93 -9.85 -3.72 -1.35
C ASN A 93 -9.78 -5.25 -1.43
N ILE A 94 -9.14 -5.89 -0.44
CA ILE A 94 -8.91 -7.35 -0.42
C ILE A 94 -10.16 -8.14 -0.05
N THR A 95 -11.14 -7.49 0.59
CA THR A 95 -12.44 -8.10 0.95
C THR A 95 -13.58 -7.13 0.63
N PRO A 96 -13.80 -6.77 -0.66
CA PRO A 96 -14.78 -5.75 -1.00
C PRO A 96 -16.20 -6.22 -0.64
N ARG A 97 -16.90 -5.41 0.14
CA ARG A 97 -18.28 -5.68 0.60
C ARG A 97 -19.32 -4.82 -0.10
N SER A 98 -18.87 -3.85 -0.88
CA SER A 98 -19.73 -2.99 -1.69
C SER A 98 -19.35 -3.09 -3.17
N GLN A 99 -20.32 -2.86 -4.05
CA GLN A 99 -20.08 -2.79 -5.48
C GLN A 99 -19.07 -1.67 -5.81
N ALA A 100 -19.20 -0.52 -5.15
CA ALA A 100 -18.30 0.62 -5.36
C ALA A 100 -16.83 0.30 -5.01
N ALA A 101 -16.59 -0.45 -3.93
CA ALA A 101 -15.23 -0.89 -3.56
C ALA A 101 -14.66 -1.89 -4.56
N SER A 102 -15.50 -2.83 -5.04
CA SER A 102 -15.11 -3.78 -6.11
C SER A 102 -14.75 -3.05 -7.40
N GLU A 103 -15.57 -2.09 -7.82
CA GLU A 103 -15.34 -1.30 -9.04
C GLU A 103 -14.06 -0.47 -8.97
N LYS A 104 -13.77 0.18 -7.84
CA LYS A 104 -12.50 0.91 -7.63
C LYS A 104 -11.29 0.00 -7.73
N SER A 105 -11.33 -1.16 -7.06
CA SER A 105 -10.23 -2.13 -7.11
C SER A 105 -10.05 -2.70 -8.52
N ARG A 106 -11.15 -2.97 -9.22
CA ARG A 106 -11.14 -3.42 -10.61
C ARG A 106 -10.50 -2.39 -11.53
N ALA A 107 -10.90 -1.12 -11.45
CA ALA A 107 -10.33 -0.05 -12.26
C ALA A 107 -8.82 0.10 -12.03
N THR A 108 -8.37 -0.02 -10.76
CA THR A 108 -6.94 -0.06 -10.43
C THR A 108 -6.24 -1.24 -11.08
N ALA A 109 -6.79 -2.45 -10.93
CA ALA A 109 -6.20 -3.68 -11.46
C ALA A 109 -6.14 -3.68 -13.00
N GLU A 110 -7.17 -3.20 -13.67
CA GLU A 110 -7.22 -3.04 -15.13
C GLU A 110 -6.14 -2.08 -15.64
N LYS A 111 -5.89 -0.97 -14.92
CA LYS A 111 -4.81 -0.04 -15.24
C LYS A 111 -3.43 -0.68 -15.06
N ILE A 112 -3.23 -1.46 -14.01
CA ILE A 112 -2.01 -2.24 -13.79
C ILE A 112 -1.80 -3.24 -14.93
N ILE A 113 -2.84 -4.02 -15.27
CA ILE A 113 -2.80 -5.01 -16.35
C ILE A 113 -2.47 -4.35 -17.70
N SER A 114 -3.08 -3.21 -18.03
CA SER A 114 -2.80 -2.51 -19.29
C SER A 114 -1.34 -2.05 -19.37
N THR A 115 -0.76 -1.61 -18.24
CA THR A 115 0.68 -1.27 -18.17
C THR A 115 1.55 -2.50 -18.37
N MET A 116 1.20 -3.65 -17.80
CA MET A 116 1.91 -4.92 -18.00
C MET A 116 1.86 -5.40 -19.46
N ILE A 117 0.70 -5.27 -20.11
CA ILE A 117 0.54 -5.60 -21.53
C ILE A 117 1.44 -4.69 -22.38
N ALA A 118 1.47 -3.39 -22.10
CA ALA A 118 2.32 -2.43 -22.82
C ALA A 118 3.82 -2.73 -22.67
N ARG A 119 4.22 -3.35 -21.55
CA ARG A 119 5.59 -3.84 -21.32
C ARG A 119 5.90 -5.17 -22.04
N GLY A 120 4.94 -5.82 -22.66
CA GLY A 120 5.10 -7.14 -23.27
C GLY A 120 5.19 -8.28 -22.25
N THR A 121 4.53 -8.13 -21.10
CA THR A 121 4.45 -9.20 -20.08
C THR A 121 3.86 -10.47 -20.66
N ASP A 122 4.35 -11.63 -20.22
CA ASP A 122 3.88 -12.93 -20.64
C ASP A 122 2.34 -13.05 -20.53
N LYS A 123 1.72 -13.54 -21.62
CA LYS A 123 0.27 -13.64 -21.73
C LYS A 123 -0.35 -14.51 -20.62
N ALA A 124 0.30 -15.57 -20.18
CA ALA A 124 -0.22 -16.45 -19.15
C ALA A 124 -0.33 -15.74 -17.79
N VAL A 125 0.61 -14.82 -17.48
CA VAL A 125 0.55 -13.97 -16.29
C VAL A 125 -0.61 -12.98 -16.41
N VAL A 126 -0.77 -12.35 -17.57
CA VAL A 126 -1.86 -11.39 -17.82
C VAL A 126 -3.22 -12.07 -17.71
N ASP A 127 -3.41 -13.21 -18.35
CA ASP A 127 -4.67 -13.98 -18.32
C ASP A 127 -5.05 -14.39 -16.87
N LYS A 128 -4.05 -14.80 -16.08
CA LYS A 128 -4.25 -15.15 -14.67
C LYS A 128 -4.70 -13.94 -13.85
N LEU A 129 -4.07 -12.78 -14.04
CA LEU A 129 -4.45 -11.54 -13.37
C LEU A 129 -5.86 -11.10 -13.75
N GLN A 130 -6.22 -11.18 -15.03
CA GLN A 130 -7.59 -10.88 -15.51
C GLN A 130 -8.63 -11.82 -14.88
N GLY A 131 -8.30 -13.11 -14.70
CA GLY A 131 -9.14 -14.06 -13.99
C GLY A 131 -9.44 -13.63 -12.54
N PHE A 132 -8.43 -13.19 -11.79
CA PHE A 132 -8.65 -12.68 -10.44
C PHE A 132 -9.51 -11.42 -10.41
N VAL A 133 -9.34 -10.51 -11.37
CA VAL A 133 -10.17 -9.30 -11.48
C VAL A 133 -11.63 -9.65 -11.72
N SER A 134 -11.91 -10.62 -12.61
CA SER A 134 -13.28 -11.07 -12.90
C SER A 134 -13.97 -11.68 -11.69
N GLU A 135 -13.21 -12.30 -10.80
CA GLU A 135 -13.69 -12.96 -9.57
C GLU A 135 -13.64 -12.02 -8.33
N ASN A 136 -13.20 -10.75 -8.47
CA ASN A 136 -12.95 -9.79 -7.38
C ASN A 136 -11.95 -10.32 -6.33
N LYS A 137 -10.96 -11.09 -6.75
CA LYS A 137 -9.90 -11.67 -5.90
C LYS A 137 -8.65 -10.80 -5.91
N PHE A 138 -8.67 -9.68 -5.20
CA PHE A 138 -7.60 -8.68 -5.28
C PHE A 138 -6.36 -9.01 -4.44
N GLU A 139 -6.47 -9.81 -3.39
CA GLU A 139 -5.30 -10.29 -2.63
C GLU A 139 -4.45 -11.27 -3.46
N PRO A 140 -5.00 -12.34 -4.06
CA PRO A 140 -4.24 -13.20 -4.99
C PRO A 140 -3.74 -12.45 -6.23
N PHE A 141 -4.45 -11.41 -6.70
CA PHE A 141 -3.99 -10.53 -7.75
C PHE A 141 -2.65 -9.87 -7.35
N MET A 142 -2.59 -9.23 -6.19
CA MET A 142 -1.36 -8.59 -5.70
C MET A 142 -0.22 -9.59 -5.47
N GLY A 143 -0.52 -10.78 -4.94
CA GLY A 143 0.47 -11.85 -4.77
C GLY A 143 1.06 -12.34 -6.10
N THR A 144 0.23 -12.49 -7.13
CA THR A 144 0.70 -12.87 -8.46
C THR A 144 1.53 -11.75 -9.10
N LEU A 145 1.11 -10.50 -8.93
CA LEU A 145 1.85 -9.33 -9.38
C LEU A 145 3.24 -9.26 -8.74
N TYR A 146 3.31 -9.38 -7.40
CA TYR A 146 4.55 -9.40 -6.63
C TYR A 146 5.53 -10.46 -7.15
N ASN A 147 5.05 -11.69 -7.35
CA ASN A 147 5.89 -12.80 -7.82
C ASN A 147 6.35 -12.59 -9.27
N ALA A 148 5.48 -12.13 -10.16
CA ALA A 148 5.79 -11.91 -11.57
C ALA A 148 6.82 -10.78 -11.77
N LEU A 149 6.89 -9.82 -10.84
CA LEU A 149 7.78 -8.66 -10.91
C LEU A 149 9.06 -8.80 -10.06
N GLY A 150 9.28 -9.95 -9.44
CA GLY A 150 10.46 -10.21 -8.63
C GLY A 150 10.46 -9.49 -7.28
N GLY A 151 9.28 -9.22 -6.73
CA GLY A 151 9.13 -8.64 -5.39
C GLY A 151 8.64 -7.19 -5.36
N GLY A 152 8.74 -6.59 -4.18
CA GLY A 152 8.18 -5.26 -3.92
C GLY A 152 8.79 -4.14 -4.78
N THR A 153 10.09 -4.18 -5.04
CA THR A 153 10.76 -3.16 -5.88
C THR A 153 10.21 -3.15 -7.30
N GLY A 154 10.06 -4.33 -7.92
CA GLY A 154 9.45 -4.46 -9.24
C GLY A 154 7.98 -4.02 -9.25
N THR A 155 7.24 -4.36 -8.20
CA THR A 155 5.85 -3.93 -8.01
C THR A 155 5.76 -2.41 -7.97
N THR A 156 6.57 -1.74 -7.15
CA THR A 156 6.61 -0.27 -7.07
C THR A 156 6.97 0.37 -8.41
N ALA A 157 7.95 -0.18 -9.13
CA ALA A 157 8.34 0.33 -10.44
C ALA A 157 7.16 0.30 -11.43
N LEU A 158 6.41 -0.82 -11.47
CA LEU A 158 5.22 -0.94 -12.31
C LEU A 158 4.12 0.03 -11.88
N LEU A 159 3.85 0.15 -10.58
CA LEU A 159 2.79 1.03 -10.06
C LEU A 159 3.09 2.50 -10.37
N LYS A 160 4.35 2.94 -10.22
CA LYS A 160 4.79 4.29 -10.62
C LYS A 160 4.60 4.53 -12.12
N GLU A 161 4.94 3.56 -12.97
CA GLU A 161 4.71 3.67 -14.42
C GLU A 161 3.22 3.72 -14.77
N ALA A 162 2.40 2.97 -14.04
CA ALA A 162 0.94 3.09 -14.14
C ALA A 162 0.40 4.42 -13.58
N GLY A 163 1.27 5.30 -13.06
CA GLY A 163 0.94 6.65 -12.58
C GLY A 163 0.39 6.68 -11.17
N PHE A 164 0.66 5.67 -10.35
CA PHE A 164 0.30 5.69 -8.92
C PHE A 164 1.45 6.26 -8.07
N ASP A 165 1.10 6.95 -6.99
CA ASP A 165 2.03 7.55 -6.02
C ASP A 165 2.13 6.77 -4.70
N GLY A 166 1.39 5.67 -4.60
CA GLY A 166 1.34 4.80 -3.45
C GLY A 166 0.30 3.71 -3.63
N VAL A 167 0.03 2.96 -2.57
CA VAL A 167 -1.06 1.98 -2.49
C VAL A 167 -1.90 2.24 -1.25
N THR A 168 -3.19 2.06 -1.34
CA THR A 168 -4.11 2.00 -0.20
C THR A 168 -4.84 0.67 -0.20
N ILE A 169 -4.66 -0.11 0.88
CA ILE A 169 -5.25 -1.43 1.06
C ILE A 169 -6.41 -1.32 2.04
N TYR A 170 -7.58 -1.72 1.60
CA TYR A 170 -8.79 -1.77 2.40
C TYR A 170 -9.25 -3.20 2.62
N GLY A 171 -10.01 -3.41 3.67
CA GLY A 171 -10.54 -4.70 4.06
C GLY A 171 -10.02 -5.15 5.41
N GLY A 172 -10.63 -6.16 5.99
CA GLY A 172 -10.23 -6.71 7.28
C GLY A 172 -11.33 -7.48 7.98
N ILE A 173 -10.97 -8.09 9.09
CA ILE A 173 -11.79 -9.02 9.87
C ILE A 173 -12.96 -8.30 10.56
N SER A 174 -12.85 -6.99 10.83
CA SER A 174 -13.80 -6.23 11.66
C SER A 174 -15.10 -5.79 10.97
N GLY A 175 -15.33 -6.18 9.72
CA GLY A 175 -16.60 -5.87 9.05
C GLY A 175 -16.75 -4.45 8.50
N LYS A 176 -15.79 -3.57 8.70
CA LYS A 176 -15.74 -2.23 8.12
C LYS A 176 -14.70 -2.16 7.00
N GLU A 177 -14.97 -1.37 5.97
CA GLU A 177 -13.98 -1.07 4.92
C GLU A 177 -12.95 -0.06 5.46
N LYS A 178 -12.13 -0.50 6.40
CA LYS A 178 -11.07 0.31 6.98
C LYS A 178 -9.80 0.26 6.13
N LEU A 179 -9.01 1.32 6.22
CA LEU A 179 -7.66 1.36 5.67
C LEU A 179 -6.76 0.42 6.49
N ALA A 180 -6.53 -0.78 5.98
CA ALA A 180 -5.65 -1.75 6.62
C ALA A 180 -4.19 -1.28 6.54
N GLU A 181 -3.74 -0.92 5.33
CA GLU A 181 -2.40 -0.44 5.07
C GLU A 181 -2.39 0.67 4.01
N ALA A 182 -1.46 1.59 4.14
CA ALA A 182 -1.05 2.51 3.08
C ALA A 182 0.45 2.38 2.85
N VAL A 183 0.88 2.39 1.59
CA VAL A 183 2.29 2.36 1.20
C VAL A 183 2.60 3.61 0.43
N ALA A 184 3.56 4.40 0.92
CA ALA A 184 4.09 5.57 0.22
C ALA A 184 5.38 5.21 -0.52
N PHE A 185 5.51 5.62 -1.79
CA PHE A 185 6.64 5.34 -2.67
C PHE A 185 7.63 6.49 -2.74
#